data_56a68d3eed27b64c830b564ef5ad41ed
#
_entry.id   56a68d3eed27b64c830b564ef5ad41ed
#
_cell.length_a   1.000
_cell.length_b   1.000
_cell.length_c   1.000
_cell.angle_alpha   90.00
_cell.angle_beta   90.00
_cell.angle_gamma   90.00
#
_symmetry.space_group_name_H-M   'P 1'
#
loop_
_entity.id
_entity.type
_entity.pdbx_description
1 polymer ?
#
loop_
_entity_poly.entity_id
_entity_poly.type
_entity_poly.pdbx_seq_one_letter_code
_entity_poly.pdbx_strand_id
1 'polypeptide(L)'
;NMLLRWQMRRFTRRGWIIGLTLLGTACLSPTLPLPPPSRPVIEGPDQEGMVTLEGHVDGQATVFAANMRTGEIRGQFTGHDGHYRFAIPAEVGDELELWYQTGTTTSPGIVFKIPK
;
A
#
# COMPACT_ATOMS: atom_id res chain seq x y z
N ASN A 1 -24.49 -43.54 31.95
CA ASN A 1 -25.65 -42.71 32.16
C ASN A 1 -25.77 -41.65 31.06
N MET A 2 -26.84 -41.69 30.31
CA MET A 2 -27.07 -40.84 29.15
C MET A 2 -27.16 -39.35 29.49
N LEU A 3 -27.74 -39.02 30.65
CA LEU A 3 -27.91 -37.62 31.05
C LEU A 3 -26.59 -36.92 31.34
N LEU A 4 -25.65 -37.61 31.96
CA LEU A 4 -24.33 -37.06 32.24
C LEU A 4 -23.54 -36.81 30.96
N ARG A 5 -23.63 -37.72 29.99
CA ARG A 5 -22.96 -37.56 28.71
C ARG A 5 -23.53 -36.37 27.93
N TRP A 6 -24.81 -36.13 28.06
CA TRP A 6 -25.46 -35.04 27.37
C TRP A 6 -25.05 -33.68 27.92
N GLN A 7 -24.88 -33.56 29.23
CA GLN A 7 -24.40 -32.33 29.87
C GLN A 7 -22.96 -32.00 29.50
N MET A 8 -22.10 -32.99 29.40
CA MET A 8 -20.72 -32.80 28.97
C MET A 8 -20.62 -32.22 27.57
N ARG A 9 -21.47 -32.68 26.66
CA ARG A 9 -21.47 -32.15 25.30
C ARG A 9 -21.84 -30.68 25.23
N ARG A 10 -22.80 -30.27 26.04
CA ARG A 10 -23.21 -28.86 26.10
C ARG A 10 -22.08 -27.97 26.62
N PHE A 11 -21.40 -28.44 27.62
CA PHE A 11 -20.28 -27.67 28.20
C PHE A 11 -19.17 -27.47 27.19
N THR A 12 -18.82 -28.50 26.44
CA THR A 12 -17.76 -28.40 25.42
C THR A 12 -18.12 -27.43 24.32
N ARG A 13 -19.37 -27.38 23.89
CA ARG A 13 -19.81 -26.41 22.87
C ARG A 13 -19.68 -24.98 23.31
N ARG A 14 -20.01 -24.67 24.56
CA ARG A 14 -19.89 -23.31 25.08
C ARG A 14 -18.44 -22.85 25.14
N GLY A 15 -17.55 -23.70 25.57
CA GLY A 15 -16.12 -23.41 25.58
C GLY A 15 -15.58 -23.15 24.19
N TRP A 16 -16.07 -23.88 23.22
CA TRP A 16 -15.63 -23.74 21.82
C TRP A 16 -16.04 -22.40 21.21
N ILE A 17 -17.28 -21.97 21.44
CA ILE A 17 -17.81 -20.70 20.95
C ILE A 17 -17.03 -19.51 21.54
N ILE A 18 -16.72 -19.54 22.82
CA ILE A 18 -15.95 -18.50 23.50
C ILE A 18 -14.55 -18.41 22.90
N GLY A 19 -13.89 -19.53 22.64
CA GLY A 19 -12.58 -19.57 22.01
C GLY A 19 -12.56 -18.95 20.62
N LEU A 20 -13.56 -19.24 19.81
CA LEU A 20 -13.68 -18.66 18.46
C LEU A 20 -13.88 -17.15 18.49
N THR A 21 -14.67 -16.65 19.45
CA THR A 21 -14.91 -15.21 19.58
C THR A 21 -13.62 -14.46 19.94
N LEU A 22 -12.81 -15.00 20.84
CA LEU A 22 -11.53 -14.40 21.21
C LEU A 22 -10.55 -14.37 20.04
N LEU A 23 -10.48 -15.45 19.25
CA LEU A 23 -9.65 -15.50 18.07
C LEU A 23 -10.09 -14.48 17.01
N GLY A 24 -11.39 -14.31 16.81
CA GLY A 24 -11.93 -13.31 15.91
C GLY A 24 -11.55 -11.89 16.32
N THR A 25 -11.58 -11.59 17.60
CA THR A 25 -11.17 -10.27 18.12
C THR A 25 -9.69 -10.01 17.87
N ALA A 26 -8.82 -11.00 18.05
CA ALA A 26 -7.39 -10.86 17.78
C ALA A 26 -7.10 -10.59 16.30
N CYS A 27 -7.85 -11.22 15.38
CA CYS A 27 -7.70 -11.00 13.95
C CYS A 27 -8.17 -9.63 13.49
N LEU A 28 -9.00 -8.95 14.27
CA LEU A 28 -9.52 -7.62 13.98
C LEU A 28 -8.68 -6.49 14.53
N SER A 29 -7.51 -6.78 15.11
CA SER A 29 -6.58 -5.73 15.57
C SER A 29 -6.17 -4.87 14.38
N PRO A 30 -6.46 -3.55 14.40
CA PRO A 30 -6.19 -2.72 13.25
C PRO A 30 -4.69 -2.50 13.06
N THR A 31 -4.21 -2.74 11.85
CA THR A 31 -2.93 -2.20 11.40
C THR A 31 -3.19 -0.78 10.92
N LEU A 32 -2.34 0.17 11.36
CA LEU A 32 -2.47 1.54 10.93
C LEU A 32 -2.22 1.63 9.42
N PRO A 33 -3.12 2.28 8.66
CA PRO A 33 -2.90 2.46 7.23
C PRO A 33 -1.71 3.38 6.99
N LEU A 34 -1.00 3.14 5.87
CA LEU A 34 0.08 4.02 5.46
C LEU A 34 -0.50 5.36 4.98
N PRO A 35 0.16 6.49 5.30
CA PRO A 35 -0.25 7.76 4.73
C PRO A 35 0.03 7.79 3.22
N PRO A 36 -0.70 8.58 2.43
CA PRO A 36 -0.37 8.76 1.02
C PRO A 36 0.96 9.47 0.87
N PRO A 37 1.68 9.28 -0.26
CA PRO A 37 2.93 9.99 -0.49
C PRO A 37 2.67 11.48 -0.72
N SER A 38 3.68 12.29 -0.47
CA SER A 38 3.65 13.71 -0.82
C SER A 38 3.84 13.86 -2.32
N ARG A 39 3.37 14.98 -2.87
CA ARG A 39 3.57 15.29 -4.28
C ARG A 39 5.07 15.38 -4.58
N PRO A 40 5.57 14.68 -5.61
CA PRO A 40 6.99 14.70 -5.95
C PRO A 40 7.39 16.00 -6.63
N VAL A 41 8.69 16.28 -6.63
CA VAL A 41 9.27 17.25 -7.54
C VAL A 41 9.30 16.64 -8.93
N ILE A 42 8.80 17.38 -9.91
CA ILE A 42 8.63 16.90 -11.28
C ILE A 42 9.58 17.68 -12.19
N GLU A 43 10.43 16.98 -12.91
CA GLU A 43 11.33 17.54 -13.90
C GLU A 43 11.05 16.95 -15.26
N GLY A 44 11.00 17.78 -16.29
CA GLY A 44 10.75 17.34 -17.66
C GLY A 44 9.32 17.64 -18.11
N PRO A 45 8.87 17.06 -19.23
CA PRO A 45 9.54 16.00 -20.03
C PRO A 45 10.81 16.51 -20.72
N ASP A 46 11.78 15.62 -20.82
CA ASP A 46 13.00 15.89 -21.57
C ASP A 46 12.81 15.59 -23.07
N GLN A 47 13.90 15.65 -23.86
CA GLN A 47 13.86 15.41 -25.29
C GLN A 47 13.50 13.96 -25.63
N GLU A 48 13.71 13.04 -24.69
CA GLU A 48 13.39 11.63 -24.89
C GLU A 48 11.97 11.30 -24.43
N GLY A 49 11.20 12.27 -23.93
CA GLY A 49 9.85 12.05 -23.44
C GLY A 49 9.81 11.47 -22.04
N MET A 50 10.86 11.66 -21.25
CA MET A 50 10.95 11.12 -19.89
C MET A 50 10.75 12.22 -18.87
N VAL A 51 9.96 11.92 -17.86
CA VAL A 51 9.72 12.80 -16.70
C VAL A 51 10.41 12.18 -15.50
N THR A 52 11.17 12.97 -14.75
CA THR A 52 11.83 12.54 -13.54
C THR A 52 11.00 12.94 -12.33
N LEU A 53 10.76 12.00 -11.44
CA LEU A 53 10.03 12.20 -10.18
C LEU A 53 11.02 12.02 -9.03
N GLU A 54 11.01 12.98 -8.10
CA GLU A 54 11.90 12.93 -6.94
C GLU A 54 11.14 13.29 -5.68
N GLY A 55 11.38 12.57 -4.60
CA GLY A 55 10.76 12.85 -3.32
C GLY A 55 11.23 11.89 -2.24
N HIS A 56 10.46 11.87 -1.16
CA HIS A 56 10.75 11.03 0.00
C HIS A 56 9.48 10.35 0.46
N VAL A 57 9.64 9.12 0.93
CA VAL A 57 8.64 8.36 1.69
C VAL A 57 9.31 7.88 2.97
N ASP A 58 8.54 7.27 3.86
CA ASP A 58 9.15 6.59 5.00
C ASP A 58 10.06 5.48 4.46
N GLY A 59 11.26 5.35 5.05
CA GLY A 59 12.34 4.55 4.47
C GLY A 59 12.01 3.09 4.20
N GLN A 60 12.80 2.48 3.32
CA GLN A 60 12.71 1.07 2.94
C GLN A 60 11.36 0.70 2.33
N ALA A 61 10.94 1.46 1.34
CA ALA A 61 9.72 1.22 0.59
C ALA A 61 10.03 1.08 -0.89
N THR A 62 9.12 0.48 -1.64
CA THR A 62 9.15 0.54 -3.10
C THR A 62 8.14 1.58 -3.54
N VAL A 63 8.61 2.60 -4.27
CA VAL A 63 7.77 3.68 -4.79
C VAL A 63 7.43 3.35 -6.23
N PHE A 64 6.15 3.51 -6.58
CA PHE A 64 5.65 3.23 -7.93
C PHE A 64 4.98 4.46 -8.51
N ALA A 65 5.11 4.63 -9.82
CA ALA A 65 4.34 5.60 -10.57
C ALA A 65 3.76 4.94 -11.81
N ALA A 66 2.51 5.25 -12.11
CA ALA A 66 1.81 4.75 -13.27
C ALA A 66 1.32 5.91 -14.12
N ASN A 67 1.60 5.87 -15.43
CA ASN A 67 1.01 6.82 -16.37
C ASN A 67 -0.38 6.30 -16.75
N MET A 68 -1.40 7.05 -16.38
CA MET A 68 -2.78 6.60 -16.54
C MET A 68 -3.21 6.57 -18.00
N ARG A 69 -2.54 7.34 -18.87
CA ARG A 69 -2.83 7.33 -20.30
C ARG A 69 -2.20 6.12 -21.01
N THR A 70 -0.96 5.79 -20.68
CA THR A 70 -0.21 4.73 -21.39
C THR A 70 -0.24 3.39 -20.69
N GLY A 71 -0.51 3.38 -19.38
CA GLY A 71 -0.42 2.18 -18.55
C GLY A 71 0.99 1.81 -18.13
N GLU A 72 1.98 2.61 -18.48
CA GLU A 72 3.38 2.35 -18.11
C GLU A 72 3.55 2.52 -16.60
N ILE A 73 4.21 1.55 -15.96
CA ILE A 73 4.49 1.59 -14.53
C ILE A 73 6.00 1.50 -14.33
N ARG A 74 6.54 2.39 -13.53
CA ARG A 74 7.94 2.40 -13.12
C ARG A 74 8.02 2.47 -11.61
N GLY A 75 9.12 2.00 -11.05
CA GLY A 75 9.29 2.03 -9.60
C GLY A 75 10.75 1.98 -9.19
N GLN A 76 10.97 2.27 -7.91
CA GLN A 76 12.30 2.26 -7.32
C GLN A 76 12.18 1.85 -5.85
N PHE A 77 13.10 0.99 -5.41
CA PHE A 77 13.24 0.69 -3.99
C PHE A 77 14.08 1.78 -3.33
N THR A 78 13.56 2.33 -2.21
CA THR A 78 14.27 3.36 -1.47
C THR A 78 15.18 2.75 -0.42
N GLY A 79 16.25 3.48 -0.06
CA GLY A 79 17.10 3.11 1.06
C GLY A 79 16.50 3.55 2.40
N HIS A 80 17.35 3.59 3.43
CA HIS A 80 16.94 3.96 4.79
C HIS A 80 16.38 5.38 4.89
N ASP A 81 16.86 6.28 4.04
CA ASP A 81 16.43 7.68 4.02
C ASP A 81 15.09 7.89 3.33
N GLY A 82 14.57 6.89 2.63
CA GLY A 82 13.31 6.99 1.91
C GLY A 82 13.35 7.83 0.66
N HIS A 83 14.50 8.30 0.23
CA HIS A 83 14.64 9.12 -0.96
C HIS A 83 14.47 8.29 -2.23
N TYR A 84 13.70 8.81 -3.18
CA TYR A 84 13.56 8.18 -4.50
C TYR A 84 13.78 9.23 -5.60
N ARG A 85 14.29 8.77 -6.72
CA ARG A 85 14.42 9.54 -7.96
C ARG A 85 14.41 8.57 -9.11
N PHE A 86 13.41 8.64 -9.96
CA PHE A 86 13.31 7.74 -11.13
C PHE A 86 12.54 8.42 -12.24
N ALA A 87 12.69 7.90 -13.45
CA ALA A 87 12.06 8.45 -14.63
C ALA A 87 10.93 7.56 -15.14
N ILE A 88 9.91 8.18 -15.72
CA ILE A 88 8.79 7.49 -16.35
C ILE A 88 8.45 8.20 -17.67
N PRO A 89 8.15 7.46 -18.75
CA PRO A 89 7.70 8.10 -19.98
C PRO A 89 6.37 8.83 -19.76
N ALA A 90 6.31 10.11 -20.09
CA ALA A 90 5.11 10.90 -19.94
C ALA A 90 5.20 12.19 -20.74
N GLU A 91 4.04 12.72 -21.10
CA GLU A 91 3.91 14.00 -21.81
C GLU A 91 3.27 15.02 -20.90
N VAL A 92 3.42 16.30 -21.26
CA VAL A 92 2.73 17.40 -20.58
C VAL A 92 1.22 17.13 -20.62
N GLY A 93 0.58 17.25 -19.46
CA GLY A 93 -0.85 16.99 -19.33
C GLY A 93 -1.21 15.57 -18.96
N ASP A 94 -0.27 14.64 -19.03
CA ASP A 94 -0.53 13.27 -18.57
C ASP A 94 -0.79 13.24 -17.08
N GLU A 95 -1.67 12.35 -16.64
CA GLU A 95 -1.92 12.09 -15.23
C GLU A 95 -1.12 10.89 -14.78
N LEU A 96 -0.36 11.06 -13.71
CA LEU A 96 0.39 9.99 -13.07
C LEU A 96 -0.20 9.70 -11.71
N GLU A 97 -0.21 8.41 -11.34
CA GLU A 97 -0.55 7.99 -9.99
C GLU A 97 0.72 7.53 -9.29
N LEU A 98 0.94 8.01 -8.07
CA LEU A 98 2.12 7.69 -7.27
C LEU A 98 1.67 7.02 -5.97
N TRP A 99 2.28 5.90 -5.64
CA TRP A 99 2.04 5.19 -4.39
C TRP A 99 3.31 4.46 -3.95
N TYR A 100 3.31 3.92 -2.75
CA TYR A 100 4.46 3.14 -2.27
C TYR A 100 3.98 1.94 -1.48
N GLN A 101 4.87 0.96 -1.34
CA GLN A 101 4.59 -0.28 -0.64
C GLN A 101 5.72 -0.58 0.34
N THR A 102 5.37 -0.87 1.60
CA THR A 102 6.30 -1.32 2.63
C THR A 102 5.88 -2.73 3.06
N GLY A 103 6.77 -3.70 2.85
CA GLY A 103 6.42 -5.09 3.13
C GLY A 103 5.21 -5.52 2.30
N THR A 104 4.13 -5.87 2.97
CA THR A 104 2.87 -6.28 2.31
C THR A 104 1.81 -5.19 2.28
N THR A 105 2.11 -4.01 2.82
CA THR A 105 1.14 -2.92 2.94
C THR A 105 1.36 -1.90 1.84
N THR A 106 0.28 -1.55 1.13
CA THR A 106 0.30 -0.56 0.05
C THR A 106 -0.35 0.72 0.51
N SER A 107 0.27 1.87 0.21
CA SER A 107 -0.28 3.18 0.54
C SER A 107 -1.40 3.56 -0.43
N PRO A 108 -2.29 4.50 -0.04
CA PRO A 108 -3.13 5.17 -1.03
C PRO A 108 -2.27 5.90 -2.05
N GLY A 109 -2.77 6.03 -3.27
CA GLY A 109 -2.09 6.76 -4.33
C GLY A 109 -2.51 8.22 -4.36
N ILE A 110 -1.64 9.06 -4.93
CA ILE A 110 -2.00 10.43 -5.31
C ILE A 110 -1.94 10.55 -6.83
N VAL A 111 -2.79 11.37 -7.39
CA VAL A 111 -2.83 11.64 -8.83
C VAL A 111 -2.44 13.09 -9.07
N PHE A 112 -1.55 13.31 -10.03
CA PHE A 112 -1.11 14.65 -10.39
C PHE A 112 -0.86 14.71 -11.89
N LYS A 113 -0.94 15.91 -12.45
CA LYS A 113 -0.68 16.16 -13.87
C LYS A 113 0.74 16.64 -14.08
N ILE A 114 1.31 16.27 -15.23
CA ILE A 114 2.62 16.76 -15.63
C ILE A 114 2.46 18.22 -16.08
N PRO A 115 3.12 19.18 -15.40
CA PRO A 115 3.00 20.58 -15.75
C PRO A 115 3.79 20.94 -17.00
N LYS A 116 3.44 22.08 -17.54
CA LYS A 116 4.19 22.65 -18.67
C LYS A 116 5.57 23.12 -18.26
#